data_0531c6049a136fbbab2608dfd12e7dd1
#
_entry.id   0531c6049a136fbbab2608dfd12e7dd1
#
_cell.length_a   1.000
_cell.length_b   1.000
_cell.length_c   1.000
_cell.angle_alpha   90.00
_cell.angle_beta   90.00
_cell.angle_gamma   90.00
#
_symmetry.space_group_name_H-M   'P 1'
#
loop_
_entity.id
_entity.type
_entity.pdbx_description
1 polymer ?
#
loop_
_entity_poly.entity_id
_entity_poly.type
_entity_poly.pdbx_seq_one_letter_code
_entity_poly.pdbx_strand_id
1 'polypeptide(L)'
;MYFVDRETIEKTLIFMEEQLSFLNEHGTWDSKIEKLALERSLHTVIESIIDVGNSMIDGFIMRDPGSYEDIIDILEDEKVIGKDMHADLVQVVKLRKHLVQEFTEVNHQICIDTFTSAEAALKAFAPAVRTYLEDELGPVSAFRR
;
A
#
# COMPACT_ATOMS: atom_id res chain seq x y z
N MET A 1 -8.84 -15.10 19.21
CA MET A 1 -8.78 -15.78 17.89
C MET A 1 -8.79 -14.74 16.80
N TYR A 2 -7.90 -14.92 15.83
CA TYR A 2 -7.80 -13.99 14.69
C TYR A 2 -8.52 -14.55 13.47
N PHE A 3 -9.23 -13.66 12.75
CA PHE A 3 -9.89 -14.00 11.51
C PHE A 3 -9.22 -13.23 10.37
N VAL A 4 -8.11 -13.78 9.89
CA VAL A 4 -7.29 -13.14 8.86
C VAL A 4 -7.41 -13.90 7.54
N ASP A 5 -7.90 -13.23 6.51
CA ASP A 5 -7.98 -13.77 5.15
C ASP A 5 -6.63 -13.58 4.45
N ARG A 6 -5.71 -14.52 4.70
CA ARG A 6 -4.35 -14.46 4.14
C ARG A 6 -4.34 -14.54 2.62
N GLU A 7 -5.26 -15.27 2.04
CA GLU A 7 -5.33 -15.45 0.59
C GLU A 7 -5.69 -14.14 -0.11
N THR A 8 -6.68 -13.42 0.39
CA THR A 8 -7.07 -12.12 -0.15
C THR A 8 -5.96 -11.08 0.04
N ILE A 9 -5.31 -11.07 1.21
CA ILE A 9 -4.18 -10.17 1.47
C ILE A 9 -3.05 -10.45 0.47
N GLU A 10 -2.67 -11.71 0.30
CA GLU A 10 -1.59 -12.09 -0.61
C GLU A 10 -1.91 -11.71 -2.06
N LYS A 11 -3.14 -11.92 -2.49
CA LYS A 11 -3.60 -11.54 -3.82
C LYS A 11 -3.45 -10.02 -4.05
N THR A 12 -3.82 -9.22 -3.07
CA THR A 12 -3.69 -7.75 -3.14
C THR A 12 -2.22 -7.33 -3.14
N LEU A 13 -1.37 -7.98 -2.33
CA LEU A 13 0.07 -7.69 -2.30
C LEU A 13 0.73 -8.02 -3.64
N ILE A 14 0.38 -9.14 -4.26
CA ILE A 14 0.90 -9.51 -5.59
C ILE A 14 0.49 -8.47 -6.63
N PHE A 15 -0.78 -8.07 -6.61
CA PHE A 15 -1.27 -7.01 -7.50
C PHE A 15 -0.49 -5.71 -7.30
N MET A 16 -0.29 -5.30 -6.05
CA MET A 16 0.48 -4.10 -5.72
C MET A 16 1.90 -4.19 -6.27
N GLU A 17 2.56 -5.33 -6.10
CA GLU A 17 3.92 -5.54 -6.59
C GLU A 17 4.00 -5.44 -8.11
N GLU A 18 3.00 -5.94 -8.82
CA GLU A 18 2.91 -5.79 -10.28
C GLU A 18 2.77 -4.33 -10.70
N GLN A 19 1.95 -3.56 -9.99
CA GLN A 19 1.80 -2.13 -10.25
C GLN A 19 3.10 -1.36 -9.98
N LEU A 20 3.79 -1.69 -8.89
CA LEU A 20 5.07 -1.08 -8.57
C LEU A 20 6.13 -1.38 -9.64
N SER A 21 6.18 -2.61 -10.14
CA SER A 21 7.08 -2.98 -11.23
C SER A 21 6.80 -2.15 -12.47
N PHE A 22 5.54 -1.99 -12.84
CA PHE A 22 5.17 -1.15 -13.98
C PHE A 22 5.63 0.30 -13.77
N LEU A 23 5.35 0.88 -12.60
CA LEU A 23 5.74 2.26 -12.30
C LEU A 23 7.26 2.46 -12.31
N ASN A 24 8.02 1.47 -11.86
CA ASN A 24 9.49 1.54 -11.82
C ASN A 24 10.13 1.32 -13.18
N GLU A 25 9.55 0.48 -14.02
CA GLU A 25 10.10 0.12 -15.34
C GLU A 25 9.76 1.14 -16.41
N HIS A 26 8.61 1.79 -16.30
CA HIS A 26 8.21 2.81 -17.28
C HIS A 26 8.96 4.11 -17.02
N GLY A 27 9.72 4.58 -18.00
CA GLY A 27 10.66 5.68 -17.78
C GLY A 27 10.09 7.08 -17.92
N THR A 28 8.97 7.26 -18.62
CA THR A 28 8.42 8.59 -18.93
C THR A 28 6.91 8.63 -18.75
N TRP A 29 6.40 9.83 -18.41
CA TRP A 29 4.97 10.06 -18.19
C TRP A 29 4.54 11.35 -18.91
N ASP A 30 4.84 11.44 -20.21
CA ASP A 30 4.65 12.67 -20.97
C ASP A 30 3.38 12.67 -21.81
N SER A 31 3.00 11.54 -22.39
CA SER A 31 1.78 11.45 -23.19
C SER A 31 0.54 11.35 -22.32
N LYS A 32 -0.63 11.62 -22.89
CA LYS A 32 -1.89 11.47 -22.18
C LYS A 32 -2.12 10.03 -21.72
N ILE A 33 -1.79 9.04 -22.57
CA ILE A 33 -1.91 7.63 -22.22
C ILE A 33 -1.00 7.30 -21.04
N GLU A 34 0.25 7.77 -21.06
CA GLU A 34 1.19 7.55 -19.96
C GLU A 34 0.70 8.19 -18.66
N LYS A 35 0.18 9.41 -18.72
CA LYS A 35 -0.33 10.11 -17.55
C LYS A 35 -1.55 9.40 -16.96
N LEU A 36 -2.45 8.90 -17.79
CA LEU A 36 -3.60 8.12 -17.34
C LEU A 36 -3.15 6.81 -16.68
N ALA A 37 -2.14 6.15 -17.27
CA ALA A 37 -1.57 4.94 -16.70
C ALA A 37 -0.91 5.21 -15.34
N LEU A 38 -0.17 6.31 -15.22
CA LEU A 38 0.42 6.74 -13.95
C LEU A 38 -0.64 6.93 -12.87
N GLU A 39 -1.71 7.69 -13.20
CA GLU A 39 -2.80 7.94 -12.26
C GLU A 39 -3.44 6.65 -11.77
N ARG A 40 -3.77 5.75 -12.69
CA ARG A 40 -4.43 4.50 -12.32
C ARG A 40 -3.51 3.56 -11.54
N SER A 41 -2.27 3.41 -11.97
CA SER A 41 -1.31 2.53 -11.30
C SER A 41 -1.02 3.02 -9.89
N LEU A 42 -0.78 4.31 -9.71
CA LEU A 42 -0.53 4.90 -8.40
C LEU A 42 -1.76 4.82 -7.51
N HIS A 43 -2.95 5.09 -8.06
CA HIS A 43 -4.21 4.97 -7.32
C HIS A 43 -4.39 3.54 -6.78
N THR A 44 -4.16 2.54 -7.61
CA THR A 44 -4.33 1.14 -7.18
C THR A 44 -3.25 0.67 -6.20
N VAL A 45 -2.05 1.23 -6.26
CA VAL A 45 -1.04 1.02 -5.22
C VAL A 45 -1.56 1.55 -3.88
N ILE A 46 -2.10 2.76 -3.86
CA ILE A 46 -2.67 3.36 -2.66
C ILE A 46 -3.83 2.52 -2.12
N GLU A 47 -4.75 2.11 -2.99
CA GLU A 47 -5.89 1.26 -2.58
C GLU A 47 -5.41 -0.08 -2.03
N SER A 48 -4.34 -0.64 -2.58
CA SER A 48 -3.75 -1.88 -2.07
C SER A 48 -3.24 -1.73 -0.64
N ILE A 49 -2.55 -0.63 -0.36
CA ILE A 49 -2.05 -0.33 1.00
C ILE A 49 -3.23 -0.18 1.97
N ILE A 50 -4.26 0.55 1.58
CA ILE A 50 -5.46 0.78 2.40
C ILE A 50 -6.19 -0.54 2.66
N ASP A 51 -6.45 -1.33 1.63
CA ASP A 51 -7.17 -2.59 1.75
C ASP A 51 -6.42 -3.60 2.60
N VAL A 52 -5.12 -3.76 2.36
CA VAL A 52 -4.29 -4.64 3.19
C VAL A 52 -4.24 -4.15 4.62
N GLY A 53 -4.07 -2.84 4.81
CA GLY A 53 -4.06 -2.23 6.14
C GLY A 53 -5.35 -2.50 6.91
N ASN A 54 -6.50 -2.30 6.27
CA ASN A 54 -7.80 -2.57 6.89
C ASN A 54 -7.98 -4.06 7.20
N SER A 55 -7.55 -4.94 6.30
CA SER A 55 -7.61 -6.39 6.54
C SER A 55 -6.75 -6.81 7.74
N MET A 56 -5.57 -6.21 7.89
CA MET A 56 -4.71 -6.45 9.05
C MET A 56 -5.35 -5.94 10.33
N ILE A 57 -5.89 -4.72 10.31
CA ILE A 57 -6.54 -4.10 11.47
C ILE A 57 -7.74 -4.94 11.92
N ASP A 58 -8.61 -5.31 11.01
CA ASP A 58 -9.80 -6.09 11.33
C ASP A 58 -9.42 -7.51 11.77
N GLY A 59 -8.52 -8.14 11.05
CA GLY A 59 -8.13 -9.53 11.30
C GLY A 59 -7.40 -9.74 12.62
N PHE A 60 -6.56 -8.78 13.03
CA PHE A 60 -5.81 -8.86 14.28
C PHE A 60 -6.43 -8.05 15.42
N ILE A 61 -7.63 -7.53 15.20
CA ILE A 61 -8.39 -6.79 16.23
C ILE A 61 -7.58 -5.60 16.76
N MET A 62 -7.05 -4.81 15.85
CA MET A 62 -6.34 -3.57 16.18
C MET A 62 -7.36 -2.44 16.38
N ARG A 63 -6.91 -1.26 16.86
CA ARG A 63 -7.83 -0.13 17.04
C ARG A 63 -8.41 0.37 15.72
N ASP A 64 -9.57 1.01 15.77
CA ASP A 64 -10.20 1.56 14.56
C ASP A 64 -9.45 2.79 14.07
N PRO A 65 -9.17 2.88 12.75
CA PRO A 65 -8.52 4.03 12.19
C PRO A 65 -9.46 5.24 12.08
N GLY A 66 -8.93 6.42 12.33
CA GLY A 66 -9.66 7.67 12.20
C GLY A 66 -9.55 8.30 10.80
N SER A 67 -8.62 7.81 9.98
CA SER A 67 -8.36 8.32 8.63
C SER A 67 -7.56 7.28 7.85
N TYR A 68 -7.34 7.51 6.56
CA TYR A 68 -6.47 6.65 5.76
C TYR A 68 -5.02 6.71 6.25
N GLU A 69 -4.54 7.90 6.60
CA GLU A 69 -3.20 8.09 7.17
C GLU A 69 -3.06 7.36 8.50
N ASP A 70 -4.11 7.31 9.29
CA ASP A 70 -4.11 6.63 10.58
C ASP A 70 -3.95 5.11 10.43
N ILE A 71 -4.33 4.54 9.29
CA ILE A 71 -4.04 3.14 8.98
C ILE A 71 -2.53 2.90 9.07
N ILE A 72 -1.74 3.80 8.50
CA ILE A 72 -0.28 3.70 8.53
C ILE A 72 0.25 3.84 9.96
N ASP A 73 -0.33 4.77 10.73
CA ASP A 73 0.04 4.94 12.14
C ASP A 73 -0.19 3.65 12.94
N ILE A 74 -1.33 3.01 12.73
CA ILE A 74 -1.67 1.75 13.41
C ILE A 74 -0.71 0.63 13.02
N LEU A 75 -0.41 0.50 11.72
CA LEU A 75 0.51 -0.53 11.25
C LEU A 75 1.92 -0.35 11.83
N GLU A 76 2.36 0.89 12.02
CA GLU A 76 3.63 1.17 12.71
C GLU A 76 3.54 0.82 14.19
N ASP A 77 2.51 1.29 14.89
CA ASP A 77 2.30 1.03 16.31
C ASP A 77 2.28 -0.48 16.62
N GLU A 78 1.65 -1.25 15.74
CA GLU A 78 1.54 -2.71 15.88
C GLU A 78 2.75 -3.45 15.30
N LYS A 79 3.75 -2.72 14.84
CA LYS A 79 5.00 -3.27 14.29
C LYS A 79 4.83 -4.13 13.04
N VAL A 80 3.80 -3.88 12.27
CA VAL A 80 3.64 -4.48 10.94
C VAL A 80 4.66 -3.86 9.98
N ILE A 81 4.84 -2.54 10.07
CA ILE A 81 5.83 -1.81 9.28
C ILE A 81 6.85 -1.14 10.22
N GLY A 82 8.03 -0.86 9.68
CA GLY A 82 9.08 -0.17 10.42
C GLY A 82 8.85 1.35 10.48
N LYS A 83 9.48 2.00 11.45
CA LYS A 83 9.41 3.46 11.61
C LYS A 83 9.96 4.21 10.40
N ASP A 84 10.95 3.64 9.74
CA ASP A 84 11.57 4.21 8.54
C ASP A 84 10.64 4.23 7.33
N MET A 85 9.56 3.45 7.36
CA MET A 85 8.58 3.39 6.29
C MET A 85 7.42 4.37 6.48
N HIS A 86 7.17 4.80 7.69
CA HIS A 86 5.95 5.52 8.08
C HIS A 86 5.75 6.83 7.29
N ALA A 87 6.72 7.72 7.35
CA ALA A 87 6.58 9.05 6.75
C ALA A 87 6.31 8.98 5.24
N ASP A 88 7.02 8.11 4.54
CA ASP A 88 6.88 7.95 3.10
C ASP A 88 5.53 7.34 2.73
N LEU A 89 5.09 6.31 3.45
CA LEU A 89 3.78 5.69 3.20
C LEU A 89 2.64 6.65 3.49
N VAL A 90 2.76 7.48 4.52
CA VAL A 90 1.77 8.54 4.80
C VAL A 90 1.66 9.50 3.62
N GLN A 91 2.79 9.94 3.06
CA GLN A 91 2.77 10.84 1.90
C GLN A 91 2.11 10.19 0.68
N VAL A 92 2.37 8.91 0.44
CA VAL A 92 1.75 8.17 -0.66
C VAL A 92 0.23 8.08 -0.46
N VAL A 93 -0.21 7.71 0.74
CA VAL A 93 -1.65 7.58 1.04
C VAL A 93 -2.37 8.93 0.92
N LYS A 94 -1.72 10.03 1.29
CA LYS A 94 -2.27 11.38 1.13
C LYS A 94 -2.57 11.74 -0.33
N LEU A 95 -1.86 11.18 -1.28
CA LEU A 95 -2.13 11.42 -2.71
C LEU A 95 -3.52 10.93 -3.13
N ARG A 96 -4.14 10.04 -2.36
CA ARG A 96 -5.47 9.53 -2.68
C ARG A 96 -6.48 10.66 -2.86
N LYS A 97 -6.47 11.64 -1.96
CA LYS A 97 -7.35 12.80 -2.06
C LYS A 97 -7.15 13.54 -3.39
N HIS A 98 -5.90 13.75 -3.76
CA HIS A 98 -5.56 14.43 -5.01
C HIS A 98 -6.05 13.64 -6.23
N LEU A 99 -5.81 12.33 -6.27
CA LEU A 99 -6.17 11.48 -7.40
C LEU A 99 -7.67 11.21 -7.51
N VAL A 100 -8.37 11.12 -6.38
CA VAL A 100 -9.78 10.71 -6.34
C VAL A 100 -10.72 11.92 -6.30
N GLN A 101 -10.39 12.97 -5.56
CA GLN A 101 -11.25 14.14 -5.39
C GLN A 101 -10.87 15.30 -6.31
N GLU A 102 -9.61 15.47 -6.63
CA GLU A 102 -9.11 16.55 -7.49
C GLU A 102 -8.74 16.01 -8.88
N PHE A 103 -9.49 15.04 -9.35
CA PHE A 103 -9.17 14.26 -10.55
C PHE A 103 -9.18 15.06 -11.86
N THR A 104 -9.81 16.23 -11.87
CA THR A 104 -9.84 17.09 -13.06
C THR A 104 -8.54 17.89 -13.25
N GLU A 105 -7.73 18.02 -12.21
CA GLU A 105 -6.51 18.82 -12.22
C GLU A 105 -5.35 18.10 -11.54
N VAL A 106 -5.07 16.87 -12.01
CA VAL A 106 -4.00 16.07 -11.43
C VAL A 106 -2.63 16.70 -11.72
N ASN A 107 -1.85 16.93 -10.67
CA ASN A 107 -0.45 17.33 -10.79
C ASN A 107 0.43 16.08 -10.87
N HIS A 108 0.79 15.71 -12.09
CA HIS A 108 1.55 14.47 -12.35
C HIS A 108 2.97 14.54 -11.76
N GLN A 109 3.56 15.73 -11.73
CA GLN A 109 4.91 15.89 -11.17
C GLN A 109 4.93 15.58 -9.67
N ILE A 110 3.92 16.04 -8.93
CA ILE A 110 3.79 15.71 -7.50
C ILE A 110 3.64 14.20 -7.31
N CYS A 111 2.85 13.56 -8.18
CA CYS A 111 2.68 12.10 -8.13
C CYS A 111 4.01 11.37 -8.35
N ILE A 112 4.78 11.79 -9.35
CA ILE A 112 6.08 11.21 -9.68
C ILE A 112 7.06 11.42 -8.52
N ASP A 113 7.14 12.64 -8.00
CA ASP A 113 8.08 12.97 -6.93
C ASP A 113 7.75 12.21 -5.64
N THR A 114 6.47 12.11 -5.28
CA THR A 114 6.05 11.38 -4.10
C THR A 114 6.35 9.88 -4.24
N PHE A 115 6.03 9.31 -5.39
CA PHE A 115 6.32 7.90 -5.68
C PHE A 115 7.83 7.63 -5.63
N THR A 116 8.63 8.48 -6.26
CA THR A 116 10.09 8.32 -6.30
C THR A 116 10.70 8.40 -4.90
N SER A 117 10.24 9.36 -4.09
CA SER A 117 10.72 9.53 -2.71
C SER A 117 10.35 8.34 -1.82
N ALA A 118 9.24 7.70 -2.09
CA ALA A 118 8.71 6.60 -1.27
C ALA A 118 9.07 5.21 -1.80
N GLU A 119 9.86 5.12 -2.86
CA GLU A 119 10.13 3.85 -3.56
C GLU A 119 10.59 2.73 -2.63
N ALA A 120 11.53 3.01 -1.74
CA ALA A 120 12.05 2.00 -0.81
C ALA A 120 10.95 1.50 0.15
N ALA A 121 10.16 2.42 0.71
CA ALA A 121 9.07 2.06 1.61
C ALA A 121 7.97 1.27 0.88
N LEU A 122 7.65 1.65 -0.35
CA LEU A 122 6.67 0.93 -1.16
C LEU A 122 7.11 -0.49 -1.48
N LYS A 123 8.38 -0.69 -1.81
CA LYS A 123 8.94 -2.02 -2.05
C LYS A 123 9.00 -2.87 -0.79
N ALA A 124 9.18 -2.24 0.35
CA ALA A 124 9.30 -2.94 1.64
C ALA A 124 7.94 -3.32 2.23
N PHE A 125 6.83 -2.73 1.76
CA PHE A 125 5.52 -2.92 2.36
C PHE A 125 5.05 -4.38 2.31
N ALA A 126 5.02 -4.99 1.14
CA ALA A 126 4.54 -6.38 0.99
C ALA A 126 5.40 -7.38 1.78
N PRO A 127 6.74 -7.32 1.71
CA PRO A 127 7.57 -8.20 2.55
C PRO A 127 7.32 -8.02 4.05
N ALA A 128 7.12 -6.78 4.51
CA ALA A 128 6.84 -6.50 5.92
C ALA A 128 5.53 -7.15 6.37
N VAL A 129 4.47 -7.00 5.57
CA VAL A 129 3.16 -7.62 5.86
C VAL A 129 3.29 -9.15 5.90
N ARG A 130 3.98 -9.73 4.91
CA ARG A 130 4.19 -11.18 4.86
C ARG A 130 4.92 -11.71 6.08
N THR A 131 5.97 -11.00 6.50
CA THR A 131 6.74 -11.37 7.69
C THR A 131 5.86 -11.33 8.93
N TYR A 132 5.06 -10.28 9.10
CA TYR A 132 4.15 -10.16 10.23
C TYR A 132 3.14 -11.32 10.25
N LEU A 133 2.55 -11.65 9.10
CA LEU A 133 1.60 -12.75 9.00
C LEU A 133 2.24 -14.09 9.39
N GLU A 134 3.46 -14.35 8.95
CA GLU A 134 4.18 -15.57 9.32
C GLU A 134 4.50 -15.62 10.81
N ASP A 135 4.97 -14.51 11.37
CA ASP A 135 5.34 -14.44 12.78
C ASP A 135 4.13 -14.63 13.71
N GLU A 136 2.98 -14.07 13.32
CA GLU A 136 1.77 -14.12 14.15
C GLU A 136 0.92 -15.37 13.92
N LEU A 137 0.89 -15.90 12.70
CA LEU A 137 0.00 -17.00 12.32
C LEU A 137 0.74 -18.28 11.94
N GLY A 138 2.06 -18.22 11.79
CA GLY A 138 2.87 -19.33 11.31
C GLY A 138 2.83 -19.51 9.79
N PRO A 139 3.48 -20.55 9.26
CA PRO A 139 3.54 -20.79 7.82
C PRO A 139 2.15 -20.98 7.21
N VAL A 140 1.97 -20.58 5.95
CA VAL A 140 0.70 -20.69 5.24
C VAL A 140 0.16 -22.12 5.26
N SER A 141 1.04 -23.11 5.05
CA SER A 141 0.66 -24.52 5.01
C SER A 141 0.03 -25.03 6.32
N ALA A 142 0.35 -24.40 7.46
CA ALA A 142 -0.19 -24.80 8.76
C ALA A 142 -1.69 -24.47 8.90
N PHE A 143 -2.22 -23.55 8.11
CA PHE A 143 -3.59 -23.06 8.19
C PHE A 143 -4.45 -23.41 6.98
N ARG A 144 -3.88 -24.03 5.95
CA ARG A 144 -4.62 -24.50 4.78
C ARG A 144 -5.40 -25.76 5.11
N ARG A 145 -6.60 -25.77 4.63
CA ARG A 145 -7.47 -26.93 4.77
C ARG A 145 -7.92 -27.44 3.41
#